data_a76d607bd71df36ba45b1898c6c6bc31
#
_entry.id   a76d607bd71df36ba45b1898c6c6bc31
#
_cell.length_a   1.000
_cell.length_b   1.000
_cell.length_c   1.000
_cell.angle_alpha   90.00
_cell.angle_beta   90.00
_cell.angle_gamma   90.00
#
_symmetry.space_group_name_H-M   'P 1'
#
loop_
_entity.id
_entity.type
_entity.pdbx_description
1 polymer ?
#
loop_
_entity_poly.entity_id
_entity_poly.type
_entity_poly.pdbx_seq_one_letter_code
_entity_poly.pdbx_strand_id
1 'polypeptide(L)'
;MITIDDAWTNPDLPWLADLVKRHQHLIKRRLGHGDLNRWSQALSEIPEIDTSNRTLGPSVGLTDIPYALERPLKESLLGLMPWRKGPFRFGSIYVDAEWRSDLKWDRLCSHIGLNNHRILDVGSGCGYHLWRMLEAGASEVLGFDPSILFHCQFSAVKCLLGHPKAAS
;
A
#
# COMPACT_ATOMS: atom_id res chain seq x y z
N MET A 1 -6.79 -4.91 13.82
CA MET A 1 -7.62 -5.95 13.15
C MET A 1 -7.84 -5.47 11.73
N ILE A 2 -7.36 -6.18 10.71
CA ILE A 2 -7.61 -5.82 9.30
C ILE A 2 -9.09 -6.06 9.06
N THR A 3 -9.87 -5.00 9.03
CA THR A 3 -11.28 -5.06 8.66
C THR A 3 -11.38 -4.78 7.17
N ILE A 4 -11.98 -5.70 6.45
CA ILE A 4 -12.25 -5.59 5.00
C ILE A 4 -13.22 -4.44 4.72
N ASP A 5 -13.92 -3.95 5.74
CA ASP A 5 -15.05 -3.06 5.58
C ASP A 5 -14.71 -1.63 5.17
N ASP A 6 -13.53 -1.11 5.52
CA ASP A 6 -13.23 0.32 5.31
C ASP A 6 -12.75 0.65 3.88
N ALA A 7 -12.15 -0.29 3.17
CA ALA A 7 -11.65 -0.06 1.81
C ALA A 7 -12.74 -0.22 0.72
N TRP A 8 -13.84 -0.92 1.04
CA TRP A 8 -14.82 -1.37 0.06
C TRP A 8 -16.17 -0.66 0.14
N THR A 9 -16.32 0.28 1.05
CA THR A 9 -17.56 1.06 1.23
C THR A 9 -17.52 2.43 0.56
N ASN A 10 -16.80 2.56 -0.57
CA ASN A 10 -16.85 3.81 -1.33
C ASN A 10 -18.28 4.03 -1.86
N PRO A 11 -19.01 5.06 -1.40
CA PRO A 11 -20.40 5.31 -1.80
C PRO A 11 -20.54 5.62 -3.29
N ASP A 12 -19.44 6.03 -3.95
CA ASP A 12 -19.42 6.34 -5.38
C ASP A 12 -19.29 5.09 -6.26
N LEU A 13 -19.07 3.91 -5.65
CA LEU A 13 -18.90 2.64 -6.34
C LEU A 13 -19.81 1.55 -5.74
N PRO A 14 -21.15 1.71 -5.80
CA PRO A 14 -22.09 0.77 -5.16
C PRO A 14 -21.98 -0.65 -5.71
N TRP A 15 -21.60 -0.83 -6.98
CA TRP A 15 -21.34 -2.14 -7.58
C TRP A 15 -20.16 -2.87 -6.91
N LEU A 16 -19.18 -2.15 -6.37
CA LEU A 16 -18.03 -2.73 -5.68
C LEU A 16 -18.45 -3.38 -4.36
N ALA A 17 -19.32 -2.72 -3.60
CA ALA A 17 -19.88 -3.29 -2.38
C ALA A 17 -20.67 -4.58 -2.65
N ASP A 18 -21.45 -4.61 -3.73
CA ASP A 18 -22.19 -5.81 -4.16
C ASP A 18 -21.23 -6.94 -4.59
N LEU A 19 -20.19 -6.62 -5.35
CA LEU A 19 -19.15 -7.58 -5.74
C LEU A 19 -18.47 -8.20 -4.53
N VAL A 20 -18.07 -7.39 -3.55
CA VAL A 20 -17.46 -7.87 -2.29
C VAL A 20 -18.42 -8.77 -1.54
N LYS A 21 -19.67 -8.36 -1.39
CA LYS A 21 -20.71 -9.17 -0.71
C LYS A 21 -20.89 -10.54 -1.35
N ARG A 22 -20.95 -10.61 -2.68
CA ARG A 22 -21.07 -11.87 -3.42
C ARG A 22 -19.85 -12.78 -3.23
N HIS A 23 -18.67 -12.22 -3.02
CA HIS A 23 -17.41 -12.96 -2.94
C HIS A 23 -16.84 -13.07 -1.52
N GLN A 24 -17.60 -12.71 -0.49
CA GLN A 24 -17.18 -12.78 0.91
C GLN A 24 -16.60 -14.14 1.32
N HIS A 25 -17.12 -15.24 0.77
CA HIS A 25 -16.62 -16.58 1.05
C HIS A 25 -15.18 -16.79 0.55
N LEU A 26 -14.81 -16.19 -0.59
CA LEU A 26 -13.44 -16.24 -1.11
C LEU A 26 -12.49 -15.41 -0.25
N ILE A 27 -12.94 -14.27 0.22
CA ILE A 27 -12.19 -13.39 1.11
C ILE A 27 -11.95 -14.10 2.45
N LYS A 28 -13.00 -14.67 3.07
CA LYS A 28 -12.88 -15.42 4.33
C LYS A 28 -11.90 -16.61 4.21
N ARG A 29 -11.90 -17.32 3.08
CA ARG A 29 -10.96 -18.42 2.85
C ARG A 29 -9.50 -17.94 2.81
N ARG A 30 -9.24 -16.74 2.29
CA ARG A 30 -7.90 -16.13 2.24
C ARG A 30 -7.43 -15.61 3.59
N LEU A 31 -8.34 -15.12 4.45
CA LEU A 31 -8.04 -14.74 5.83
C LEU A 31 -7.60 -15.92 6.71
N GLY A 32 -7.70 -17.16 6.23
CA GLY A 32 -7.12 -18.35 6.86
C GLY A 32 -5.64 -18.59 6.55
N HIS A 33 -4.89 -17.60 6.00
CA HIS A 33 -3.46 -17.77 5.72
C HIS A 33 -2.65 -17.97 7.01
N GLY A 34 -1.75 -18.95 7.01
CA GLY A 34 -0.97 -19.32 8.20
C GLY A 34 -0.12 -18.18 8.78
N ASP A 35 0.37 -17.28 7.94
CA ASP A 35 1.17 -16.12 8.36
C ASP A 35 0.35 -14.88 8.74
N LEU A 36 -0.98 -14.92 8.66
CA LEU A 36 -1.80 -13.73 8.89
C LEU A 36 -1.58 -13.13 10.28
N ASN A 37 -1.43 -13.96 11.32
CA ASN A 37 -1.17 -13.49 12.67
C ASN A 37 0.15 -12.70 12.75
N ARG A 38 1.21 -13.20 12.11
CA ARG A 38 2.51 -12.51 12.04
C ARG A 38 2.40 -11.16 11.34
N TRP A 39 1.70 -11.11 10.20
CA TRP A 39 1.52 -9.86 9.46
C TRP A 39 0.64 -8.86 10.22
N SER A 40 -0.43 -9.33 10.85
CA SER A 40 -1.31 -8.48 11.67
C SER A 40 -0.57 -7.89 12.87
N GLN A 41 0.29 -8.70 13.52
CA GLN A 41 1.15 -8.21 14.59
C GLN A 41 2.12 -7.14 14.07
N ALA A 42 2.84 -7.41 12.99
CA ALA A 42 3.76 -6.45 12.39
C ALA A 42 3.08 -5.11 12.04
N LEU A 43 1.83 -5.17 11.53
CA LEU A 43 1.03 -3.96 11.27
C LEU A 43 0.67 -3.21 12.55
N SER A 44 0.28 -3.91 13.62
CA SER A 44 -0.11 -3.28 14.88
C SER A 44 1.06 -2.64 15.64
N GLU A 45 2.28 -3.06 15.33
CA GLU A 45 3.53 -2.57 15.91
C GLU A 45 4.14 -1.39 15.12
N ILE A 46 3.52 -0.97 14.00
CA ILE A 46 3.97 0.21 13.28
C ILE A 46 3.79 1.44 14.18
N PRO A 47 4.89 2.19 14.46
CA PRO A 47 4.81 3.36 15.31
C PRO A 47 4.05 4.51 14.64
N GLU A 48 3.38 5.34 15.43
CA GLU A 48 2.84 6.60 14.95
C GLU A 48 3.96 7.55 14.57
N ILE A 49 3.93 8.06 13.35
CA ILE A 49 4.96 8.94 12.77
C ILE A 49 4.27 10.13 12.12
N ASP A 50 4.89 11.30 12.22
CA ASP A 50 4.45 12.48 11.47
C ASP A 50 4.57 12.22 9.97
N THR A 51 3.47 12.42 9.26
CA THR A 51 3.37 12.17 7.81
C THR A 51 3.56 13.43 6.95
N SER A 52 3.91 14.56 7.56
CA SER A 52 4.05 15.85 6.87
C SER A 52 5.18 15.85 5.82
N ASN A 53 6.19 15.02 6.03
CA ASN A 53 7.38 14.89 5.18
C ASN A 53 7.31 13.70 4.20
N ARG A 54 6.08 13.26 3.86
CA ARG A 54 5.87 12.16 2.90
C ARG A 54 6.34 12.53 1.50
N THR A 55 6.84 11.53 0.80
CA THR A 55 7.19 11.60 -0.62
C THR A 55 6.54 10.47 -1.41
N LEU A 56 6.00 10.78 -2.57
CA LEU A 56 5.44 9.79 -3.52
C LEU A 56 6.36 9.60 -4.73
N GLY A 57 7.57 10.15 -4.67
CA GLY A 57 8.60 10.06 -5.71
C GLY A 57 9.14 8.65 -5.97
N PRO A 58 10.29 8.51 -6.65
CA PRO A 58 10.86 7.21 -7.03
C PRO A 58 11.05 6.26 -5.85
N SER A 59 11.40 6.77 -4.67
CA SER A 59 11.34 6.03 -3.41
C SER A 59 10.16 6.56 -2.61
N VAL A 60 9.03 5.85 -2.68
CA VAL A 60 7.81 6.20 -1.92
C VAL A 60 8.06 6.05 -0.43
N GLY A 61 7.61 7.01 0.39
CA GLY A 61 7.76 6.90 1.85
C GLY A 61 7.83 8.23 2.58
N LEU A 62 8.71 8.32 3.58
CA LEU A 62 8.98 9.51 4.39
C LEU A 62 10.45 9.91 4.22
N THR A 63 10.71 11.21 4.05
CA THR A 63 12.10 11.69 3.87
C THR A 63 12.90 11.63 5.15
N ASP A 64 12.24 11.73 6.30
CA ASP A 64 12.85 11.66 7.62
C ASP A 64 11.89 11.03 8.63
N ILE A 65 12.44 10.37 9.66
CA ILE A 65 11.72 9.84 10.82
C ILE A 65 12.58 10.02 12.08
N PRO A 66 11.97 10.19 13.28
CA PRO A 66 12.73 10.26 14.51
C PRO A 66 13.59 9.01 14.72
N TYR A 67 14.87 9.20 15.07
CA TYR A 67 15.82 8.10 15.26
C TYR A 67 15.31 7.02 16.22
N ALA A 68 14.60 7.40 17.27
CA ALA A 68 14.02 6.47 18.24
C ALA A 68 12.97 5.52 17.61
N LEU A 69 12.36 5.90 16.49
CA LEU A 69 11.34 5.12 15.79
C LEU A 69 11.91 4.27 14.65
N GLU A 70 13.16 4.47 14.25
CA GLU A 70 13.77 3.71 13.16
C GLU A 70 13.80 2.20 13.43
N ARG A 71 14.25 1.81 14.62
CA ARG A 71 14.35 0.39 14.97
C ARG A 71 12.97 -0.30 15.05
N PRO A 72 11.97 0.21 15.81
CA PRO A 72 10.63 -0.39 15.83
C PRO A 72 10.01 -0.47 14.44
N LEU A 73 10.11 0.60 13.65
CA LEU A 73 9.57 0.59 12.28
C LEU A 73 10.26 -0.46 11.41
N LYS A 74 11.59 -0.56 11.47
CA LYS A 74 12.35 -1.56 10.71
C LYS A 74 11.92 -2.99 11.07
N GLU A 75 11.73 -3.29 12.35
CA GLU A 75 11.27 -4.59 12.83
C GLU A 75 9.87 -4.92 12.28
N SER A 76 8.94 -3.97 12.31
CA SER A 76 7.60 -4.11 11.71
C SER A 76 7.67 -4.37 10.20
N LEU A 77 8.47 -3.60 9.45
CA LEU A 77 8.62 -3.79 8.00
C LEU A 77 9.28 -5.13 7.64
N LEU A 78 10.21 -5.63 8.46
CA LEU A 78 10.79 -6.96 8.31
C LEU A 78 9.76 -8.07 8.57
N GLY A 79 8.83 -7.87 9.50
CA GLY A 79 7.70 -8.78 9.74
C GLY A 79 6.78 -8.95 8.54
N LEU A 80 6.77 -7.98 7.61
CA LEU A 80 5.99 -8.00 6.38
C LEU A 80 6.77 -8.48 5.13
N MET A 81 7.95 -9.04 5.30
CA MET A 81 8.70 -9.61 4.15
C MET A 81 8.01 -10.86 3.57
N PRO A 82 8.24 -11.15 2.26
CA PRO A 82 9.11 -10.45 1.30
C PRO A 82 8.44 -9.26 0.61
N TRP A 83 9.18 -8.18 0.40
CA TRP A 83 8.75 -7.03 -0.40
C TRP A 83 9.10 -7.24 -1.87
N ARG A 84 8.09 -7.30 -2.73
CA ARG A 84 8.32 -7.62 -4.15
C ARG A 84 8.35 -6.40 -5.07
N LYS A 85 7.57 -5.38 -4.79
CA LYS A 85 7.51 -4.13 -5.57
C LYS A 85 7.99 -2.95 -4.72
N GLY A 86 8.73 -2.03 -5.30
CA GLY A 86 9.29 -0.87 -4.63
C GLY A 86 10.16 -0.03 -5.57
N PRO A 87 11.06 0.78 -5.03
CA PRO A 87 11.50 0.84 -3.63
C PRO A 87 10.63 1.71 -2.72
N PHE A 88 10.72 1.45 -1.41
CA PHE A 88 10.19 2.35 -0.39
C PHE A 88 11.33 2.86 0.50
N ARG A 89 11.13 4.06 1.08
CA ARG A 89 12.10 4.64 1.99
C ARG A 89 11.41 5.36 3.14
N PHE A 90 11.85 5.09 4.36
CA PHE A 90 11.35 5.73 5.57
C PHE A 90 12.55 6.20 6.39
N GLY A 91 12.91 7.49 6.22
CA GLY A 91 14.14 8.03 6.78
C GLY A 91 15.37 7.27 6.29
N SER A 92 16.14 6.67 7.23
CA SER A 92 17.31 5.84 6.92
C SER A 92 16.97 4.43 6.44
N ILE A 93 15.73 3.96 6.65
CA ILE A 93 15.29 2.62 6.30
C ILE A 93 14.98 2.56 4.80
N TYR A 94 15.76 1.78 4.07
CA TYR A 94 15.53 1.52 2.65
C TYR A 94 14.97 0.11 2.46
N VAL A 95 13.75 0.03 1.91
CA VAL A 95 13.12 -1.24 1.53
C VAL A 95 13.43 -1.47 0.07
N ASP A 96 14.55 -2.17 -0.18
CA ASP A 96 14.90 -2.67 -1.51
C ASP A 96 13.99 -3.86 -1.84
N ALA A 97 13.22 -3.72 -2.90
CA ALA A 97 12.25 -4.72 -3.30
C ALA A 97 12.82 -5.60 -4.41
N GLU A 98 12.32 -6.83 -4.50
CA GLU A 98 12.74 -7.80 -5.53
C GLU A 98 12.65 -7.19 -6.95
N TRP A 99 11.60 -6.40 -7.21
CA TRP A 99 11.40 -5.74 -8.50
C TRP A 99 11.47 -4.22 -8.38
N ARG A 100 12.34 -3.63 -9.17
CA ARG A 100 12.50 -2.19 -9.31
C ARG A 100 11.32 -1.61 -10.10
N SER A 101 10.23 -1.33 -9.38
CA SER A 101 8.99 -0.81 -9.95
C SER A 101 9.12 0.66 -10.41
N ASP A 102 10.08 1.39 -9.85
CA ASP A 102 10.48 2.74 -10.30
C ASP A 102 10.93 2.74 -11.76
N LEU A 103 11.78 1.79 -12.16
CA LEU A 103 12.24 1.67 -13.56
C LEU A 103 11.10 1.35 -14.53
N LYS A 104 10.09 0.59 -14.09
CA LYS A 104 8.89 0.35 -14.89
C LYS A 104 8.06 1.61 -15.00
N TRP A 105 7.88 2.34 -13.89
CA TRP A 105 7.14 3.58 -13.86
C TRP A 105 7.73 4.63 -14.81
N ASP A 106 9.04 4.82 -14.78
CA ASP A 106 9.73 5.80 -15.63
C ASP A 106 9.50 5.56 -17.12
N ARG A 107 9.33 4.30 -17.53
CA ARG A 107 9.00 3.95 -18.93
C ARG A 107 7.53 4.20 -19.28
N LEU A 108 6.63 4.22 -18.31
CA LEU A 108 5.19 4.35 -18.52
C LEU A 108 4.69 5.78 -18.36
N CYS A 109 5.21 6.52 -17.37
CA CYS A 109 4.63 7.77 -16.91
C CYS A 109 4.54 8.85 -17.99
N SER A 110 5.49 8.87 -18.95
CA SER A 110 5.47 9.82 -20.07
C SER A 110 4.44 9.49 -21.16
N HIS A 111 3.85 8.29 -21.12
CA HIS A 111 2.92 7.81 -22.15
C HIS A 111 1.47 7.75 -21.67
N ILE A 112 1.21 7.99 -20.38
CA ILE A 112 -0.11 7.92 -19.78
C ILE A 112 -0.48 9.26 -19.14
N GLY A 113 -1.66 9.78 -19.50
CA GLY A 113 -2.23 10.95 -18.84
C GLY A 113 -3.06 10.52 -17.64
N LEU A 114 -2.63 10.85 -16.43
CA LEU A 114 -3.29 10.42 -15.18
C LEU A 114 -3.97 11.57 -14.43
N ASN A 115 -3.70 12.81 -14.85
CA ASN A 115 -4.17 13.98 -14.15
C ASN A 115 -5.71 13.99 -14.03
N ASN A 116 -6.18 14.09 -12.80
CA ASN A 116 -7.61 14.12 -12.43
C ASN A 116 -8.42 12.85 -12.83
N HIS A 117 -7.74 11.72 -13.12
CA HIS A 117 -8.40 10.46 -13.41
C HIS A 117 -8.58 9.61 -12.14
N ARG A 118 -9.66 8.83 -12.12
CA ARG A 118 -9.87 7.73 -11.16
C ARG A 118 -9.31 6.45 -11.78
N ILE A 119 -8.44 5.76 -11.07
CA ILE A 119 -7.65 4.65 -11.62
C ILE A 119 -7.91 3.37 -10.84
N LEU A 120 -8.12 2.28 -11.58
CA LEU A 120 -8.15 0.93 -11.06
C LEU A 120 -6.89 0.18 -11.53
N ASP A 121 -6.06 -0.27 -10.58
CA ASP A 121 -4.87 -1.09 -10.83
C ASP A 121 -5.12 -2.54 -10.44
N VAL A 122 -5.19 -3.44 -11.41
CA VAL A 122 -5.40 -4.87 -11.21
C VAL A 122 -4.05 -5.58 -11.16
N GLY A 123 -3.78 -6.26 -10.05
CA GLY A 123 -2.45 -6.82 -9.74
C GLY A 123 -1.54 -5.76 -9.10
N SER A 124 -2.11 -4.89 -8.27
CA SER A 124 -1.42 -3.74 -7.67
C SER A 124 -0.24 -4.13 -6.78
N GLY A 125 -0.21 -5.37 -6.26
CA GLY A 125 0.80 -5.81 -5.31
C GLY A 125 0.73 -5.00 -4.02
N CYS A 126 1.88 -4.60 -3.49
CA CYS A 126 1.96 -3.75 -2.31
C CYS A 126 1.64 -2.26 -2.56
N GLY A 127 1.11 -1.93 -3.75
CA GLY A 127 0.60 -0.60 -4.07
C GLY A 127 1.65 0.44 -4.51
N TYR A 128 2.88 0.06 -4.83
CA TYR A 128 3.90 1.03 -5.24
C TYR A 128 3.41 1.97 -6.37
N HIS A 129 2.81 1.40 -7.43
CA HIS A 129 2.33 2.20 -8.55
C HIS A 129 1.13 3.09 -8.18
N LEU A 130 0.29 2.70 -7.22
CA LEU A 130 -0.81 3.54 -6.76
C LEU A 130 -0.31 4.88 -6.22
N TRP A 131 0.77 4.86 -5.43
CA TRP A 131 1.39 6.07 -4.90
C TRP A 131 1.98 6.94 -6.02
N ARG A 132 2.63 6.31 -7.00
CA ARG A 132 3.18 7.03 -8.16
C ARG A 132 2.10 7.65 -9.06
N MET A 133 0.94 6.98 -9.18
CA MET A 133 -0.23 7.52 -9.90
C MET A 133 -0.82 8.73 -9.20
N LEU A 134 -0.88 8.71 -7.86
CA LEU A 134 -1.31 9.88 -7.07
C LEU A 134 -0.33 11.05 -7.25
N GLU A 135 0.98 10.80 -7.23
CA GLU A 135 1.98 11.83 -7.53
C GLU A 135 1.79 12.46 -8.92
N ALA A 136 1.46 11.63 -9.91
CA ALA A 136 1.19 12.06 -11.28
C ALA A 136 -0.17 12.75 -11.46
N GLY A 137 -0.90 13.04 -10.37
CA GLY A 137 -2.12 13.83 -10.38
C GLY A 137 -3.42 13.03 -10.48
N ALA A 138 -3.40 11.71 -10.32
CA ALA A 138 -4.62 10.93 -10.22
C ALA A 138 -5.50 11.46 -9.06
N SER A 139 -6.81 11.60 -9.29
CA SER A 139 -7.75 12.07 -8.27
C SER A 139 -8.03 11.00 -7.22
N GLU A 140 -8.02 9.73 -7.62
CA GLU A 140 -8.26 8.59 -6.76
C GLU A 140 -7.60 7.35 -7.38
N VAL A 141 -7.09 6.44 -6.54
CA VAL A 141 -6.54 5.16 -6.99
C VAL A 141 -7.11 4.02 -6.16
N LEU A 142 -7.47 2.94 -6.83
CA LEU A 142 -7.94 1.69 -6.23
C LEU A 142 -7.10 0.53 -6.74
N GLY A 143 -6.47 -0.21 -5.83
CA GLY A 143 -5.71 -1.41 -6.13
C GLY A 143 -6.53 -2.68 -5.93
N PHE A 144 -6.27 -3.68 -6.76
CA PHE A 144 -6.81 -5.02 -6.61
C PHE A 144 -5.69 -6.04 -6.67
N ASP A 145 -5.50 -6.80 -5.59
CA ASP A 145 -4.53 -7.88 -5.55
C ASP A 145 -5.04 -9.06 -4.70
N PRO A 146 -4.84 -10.31 -5.14
CA PRO A 146 -5.29 -11.47 -4.39
C PRO A 146 -4.42 -11.81 -3.17
N SER A 147 -3.27 -11.22 -2.98
CA SER A 147 -2.32 -11.56 -1.92
C SER A 147 -2.62 -10.81 -0.62
N ILE A 148 -2.90 -11.54 0.46
CA ILE A 148 -3.08 -10.94 1.79
C ILE A 148 -1.82 -10.23 2.28
N LEU A 149 -0.63 -10.77 2.00
CA LEU A 149 0.63 -10.10 2.34
C LEU A 149 0.72 -8.73 1.68
N PHE A 150 0.34 -8.62 0.40
CA PHE A 150 0.39 -7.34 -0.31
C PHE A 150 -0.60 -6.33 0.25
N HIS A 151 -1.78 -6.76 0.71
CA HIS A 151 -2.70 -5.90 1.45
C HIS A 151 -2.10 -5.40 2.77
N CYS A 152 -1.42 -6.28 3.51
CA CYS A 152 -0.74 -5.89 4.74
C CYS A 152 0.37 -4.86 4.46
N GLN A 153 1.17 -5.09 3.42
CA GLN A 153 2.22 -4.16 3.00
C GLN A 153 1.66 -2.82 2.54
N PHE A 154 0.58 -2.84 1.74
CA PHE A 154 -0.12 -1.62 1.35
C PHE A 154 -0.66 -0.85 2.56
N SER A 155 -1.30 -1.55 3.50
CA SER A 155 -1.83 -0.96 4.74
C SER A 155 -0.74 -0.33 5.59
N ALA A 156 0.44 -0.97 5.68
CA ALA A 156 1.61 -0.42 6.36
C ALA A 156 2.06 0.90 5.73
N VAL A 157 2.24 0.90 4.41
CA VAL A 157 2.67 2.11 3.67
C VAL A 157 1.59 3.20 3.77
N LYS A 158 0.30 2.84 3.66
CA LYS A 158 -0.81 3.79 3.80
C LYS A 158 -0.83 4.44 5.17
N CYS A 159 -0.65 3.68 6.24
CA CYS A 159 -0.54 4.18 7.61
C CYS A 159 0.61 5.20 7.72
N LEU A 160 1.80 4.84 7.24
CA LEU A 160 3.00 5.67 7.28
C LEU A 160 2.90 6.93 6.41
N LEU A 161 2.12 6.93 5.35
CA LEU A 161 1.92 8.09 4.48
C LEU A 161 0.75 8.96 4.88
N GLY A 162 -0.20 8.47 5.68
CA GLY A 162 -1.40 9.20 6.07
C GLY A 162 -2.24 9.66 4.87
N HIS A 163 -2.28 8.90 3.76
CA HIS A 163 -2.87 9.36 2.51
C HIS A 163 -4.30 8.82 2.30
N PRO A 164 -5.34 9.68 2.27
CA PRO A 164 -6.74 9.24 2.23
C PRO A 164 -7.20 8.73 0.85
N LYS A 165 -6.55 9.15 -0.25
CA LYS A 165 -7.00 8.91 -1.64
C LYS A 165 -6.55 7.59 -2.26
N ALA A 166 -5.88 6.72 -1.48
CA ALA A 166 -5.46 5.40 -1.92
C ALA A 166 -6.26 4.32 -1.23
N ALA A 167 -6.70 3.30 -1.97
CA ALA A 167 -7.34 2.10 -1.44
C ALA A 167 -6.80 0.84 -2.14
N SER A 168 -6.78 -0.28 -1.43
CA SER A 168 -6.40 -1.60 -1.93
C SER A 168 -7.14 -2.72 -1.21
#